data_eaa4d018d70b1249230ec22f1b28ba7f
#
_entry.id   eaa4d018d70b1249230ec22f1b28ba7f
#
_cell.length_a   1.000
_cell.length_b   1.000
_cell.length_c   1.000
_cell.angle_alpha   90.00
_cell.angle_beta   90.00
_cell.angle_gamma   90.00
#
_symmetry.space_group_name_H-M   'P 1'
#
loop_
_entity.id
_entity.type
_entity.pdbx_description
1 polymer ?
#
loop_
_entity_poly.entity_id
_entity_poly.type
_entity_poly.pdbx_seq_one_letter_code
_entity_poly.pdbx_strand_id
1 'polypeptide(L)'
;PKTIDNDLALTDHTPGYGSAAKYIGTSVKEIIRDGFCLEYEKGVVTIVEIMGRNAGWLTGAAALAKGEDCPGPDLIYLPELAFDHEKFSTKIKKLMEKKMSVVVAVSEGIKLEDGRYVCELGTGVDFVDAFGHKQLTGTASYLANFVAGEVGCKTRAIELSTLQRAASHLASRVDILEAYQVGGAAVKACLLYTSDAA
;
A
#
# COMPACT_ATOMS: atom_id res chain seq x y z
N PRO A 1 -20.79 5.25 2.58
CA PRO A 1 -19.50 5.24 1.88
C PRO A 1 -18.65 4.08 2.36
N LYS A 2 -17.90 3.48 1.44
CA LYS A 2 -17.05 2.33 1.73
C LYS A 2 -15.70 2.54 1.06
N THR A 3 -14.65 2.61 1.86
CA THR A 3 -13.27 2.60 1.40
C THR A 3 -12.37 2.06 2.52
N ILE A 4 -11.35 1.30 2.18
CA ILE A 4 -10.30 0.90 3.12
C ILE A 4 -9.17 1.93 3.18
N ASP A 5 -9.15 2.90 2.26
CA ASP A 5 -8.06 3.89 2.14
C ASP A 5 -8.09 4.94 3.25
N ASN A 6 -9.20 5.02 3.99
CA ASN A 6 -9.42 6.00 5.07
C ASN A 6 -9.30 7.46 4.59
N ASP A 7 -9.78 7.73 3.38
CA ASP A 7 -9.61 9.00 2.67
C ASP A 7 -10.89 9.85 2.56
N LEU A 8 -11.92 9.55 3.35
CA LEU A 8 -13.17 10.30 3.36
C LEU A 8 -13.06 11.56 4.24
N ALA A 9 -13.44 12.69 3.69
CA ALA A 9 -13.51 13.95 4.43
C ALA A 9 -14.48 13.88 5.62
N LEU A 10 -14.13 14.53 6.72
CA LEU A 10 -14.93 14.60 7.96
C LEU A 10 -15.26 13.22 8.57
N THR A 11 -14.42 12.23 8.30
CA THR A 11 -14.58 10.87 8.81
C THR A 11 -13.30 10.49 9.55
N ASP A 12 -13.41 10.09 10.83
CA ASP A 12 -12.25 9.74 11.66
C ASP A 12 -11.57 8.47 11.15
N HIS A 13 -12.37 7.46 10.86
CA HIS A 13 -11.92 6.24 10.19
C HIS A 13 -13.07 5.57 9.43
N THR A 14 -12.72 4.76 8.44
CA THR A 14 -13.69 4.02 7.63
C THR A 14 -13.71 2.55 8.03
N PRO A 15 -14.90 1.90 8.14
CA PRO A 15 -14.98 0.48 8.44
C PRO A 15 -14.23 -0.36 7.40
N GLY A 16 -13.31 -1.20 7.88
CA GLY A 16 -12.42 -2.02 7.07
C GLY A 16 -10.98 -1.52 7.00
N TYR A 17 -10.71 -0.25 7.30
CA TYR A 17 -9.34 0.29 7.34
C TYR A 17 -8.47 -0.43 8.38
N GLY A 18 -8.96 -0.61 9.61
CA GLY A 18 -8.21 -1.27 10.68
C GLY A 18 -7.84 -2.72 10.34
N SER A 19 -8.75 -3.45 9.70
CA SER A 19 -8.51 -4.81 9.20
C SER A 19 -7.44 -4.84 8.12
N ALA A 20 -7.52 -3.94 7.15
CA ALA A 20 -6.53 -3.82 6.08
C ALA A 20 -5.16 -3.41 6.63
N ALA A 21 -5.09 -2.44 7.55
CA ALA A 21 -3.87 -2.01 8.22
C ALA A 21 -3.19 -3.17 8.98
N LYS A 22 -3.99 -3.98 9.70
CA LYS A 22 -3.51 -5.19 10.39
C LYS A 22 -2.95 -6.21 9.40
N TYR A 23 -3.65 -6.44 8.28
CA TYR A 23 -3.17 -7.35 7.23
C TYR A 23 -1.83 -6.88 6.67
N ILE A 24 -1.71 -5.58 6.35
CA ILE A 24 -0.48 -4.99 5.79
C ILE A 24 0.67 -5.13 6.78
N GLY A 25 0.48 -4.72 8.04
CA GLY A 25 1.53 -4.84 9.06
C GLY A 25 2.00 -6.28 9.26
N THR A 26 1.06 -7.24 9.29
CA THR A 26 1.37 -8.67 9.42
C THR A 26 2.12 -9.19 8.20
N SER A 27 1.61 -8.94 6.99
CA SER A 27 2.22 -9.43 5.73
C SER A 27 3.60 -8.84 5.50
N VAL A 28 3.79 -7.54 5.75
CA VAL A 28 5.10 -6.89 5.64
C VAL A 28 6.10 -7.48 6.64
N LYS A 29 5.66 -7.81 7.86
CA LYS A 29 6.49 -8.48 8.85
C LYS A 29 6.96 -9.86 8.37
N GLU A 30 6.06 -10.64 7.78
CA GLU A 30 6.38 -11.96 7.20
C GLU A 30 7.36 -11.85 6.03
N ILE A 31 7.15 -10.87 5.14
CA ILE A 31 8.06 -10.58 4.02
C ILE A 31 9.47 -10.21 4.51
N ILE A 32 9.57 -9.41 5.56
CA ILE A 32 10.86 -9.04 6.17
C ILE A 32 11.55 -10.29 6.74
N ARG A 33 10.82 -11.15 7.43
CA ARG A 33 11.35 -12.39 8.00
C ARG A 33 11.81 -13.38 6.93
N ASP A 34 11.04 -13.54 5.84
CA ASP A 34 11.47 -14.32 4.68
C ASP A 34 12.82 -13.79 4.13
N GLY A 35 12.96 -12.47 4.06
CA GLY A 35 14.18 -11.82 3.61
C GLY A 35 15.42 -12.16 4.43
N PHE A 36 15.29 -12.45 5.73
CA PHE A 36 16.41 -12.86 6.57
C PHE A 36 16.94 -14.27 6.29
N CYS A 37 16.10 -15.11 5.68
CA CYS A 37 16.47 -16.49 5.32
C CYS A 37 17.13 -16.59 3.94
N LEU A 38 17.21 -15.48 3.19
CA LEU A 38 17.69 -15.46 1.81
C LEU A 38 19.13 -14.95 1.74
N GLU A 39 20.04 -15.84 1.33
CA GLU A 39 21.42 -15.49 1.05
C GLU A 39 21.63 -15.37 -0.46
N TYR A 40 21.92 -14.15 -0.93
CA TYR A 40 22.29 -13.85 -2.30
C TYR A 40 23.61 -13.09 -2.32
N GLU A 41 24.50 -13.39 -3.27
CA GLU A 41 25.81 -12.72 -3.37
C GLU A 41 25.73 -11.19 -3.34
N LYS A 42 24.71 -10.62 -3.98
CA LYS A 42 24.50 -9.17 -4.08
C LYS A 42 23.30 -8.67 -3.27
N GLY A 43 22.73 -9.53 -2.43
CA GLY A 43 21.53 -9.21 -1.66
C GLY A 43 20.24 -9.11 -2.49
N VAL A 44 19.16 -8.71 -1.82
CA VAL A 44 17.83 -8.61 -2.42
C VAL A 44 17.11 -7.34 -1.98
N VAL A 45 16.39 -6.69 -2.90
CA VAL A 45 15.48 -5.59 -2.61
C VAL A 45 14.06 -6.05 -2.92
N THR A 46 13.20 -6.06 -1.92
CA THR A 46 11.78 -6.38 -2.07
C THR A 46 10.94 -5.12 -1.97
N ILE A 47 10.13 -4.86 -2.98
CA ILE A 47 9.25 -3.70 -3.04
C ILE A 47 7.82 -4.19 -2.90
N VAL A 48 7.12 -3.70 -1.89
CA VAL A 48 5.74 -4.07 -1.55
C VAL A 48 4.82 -2.92 -1.92
N GLU A 49 3.95 -3.14 -2.91
CA GLU A 49 2.94 -2.18 -3.33
C GLU A 49 1.67 -2.35 -2.51
N ILE A 50 1.18 -1.22 -2.00
CA ILE A 50 0.04 -1.13 -1.11
C ILE A 50 -0.98 -0.18 -1.73
N MET A 51 -2.27 -0.51 -1.63
CA MET A 51 -3.37 0.35 -2.07
C MET A 51 -3.37 1.69 -1.32
N GLY A 52 -3.89 2.71 -1.97
CA GLY A 52 -4.02 4.06 -1.44
C GLY A 52 -3.59 5.09 -2.48
N ARG A 53 -4.47 5.39 -3.45
CA ARG A 53 -4.18 6.29 -4.57
C ARG A 53 -3.80 7.69 -4.11
N ASN A 54 -4.55 8.25 -3.16
CA ASN A 54 -4.44 9.65 -2.75
C ASN A 54 -4.12 9.82 -1.26
N ALA A 55 -4.22 8.74 -0.47
CA ALA A 55 -3.97 8.76 0.96
C ALA A 55 -3.04 7.62 1.37
N GLY A 56 -2.00 7.94 2.10
CA GLY A 56 -0.95 7.02 2.51
C GLY A 56 -1.22 6.24 3.79
N TRP A 57 -2.44 6.26 4.33
CA TRP A 57 -2.77 5.59 5.59
C TRP A 57 -2.45 4.10 5.58
N LEU A 58 -2.85 3.38 4.52
CA LEU A 58 -2.56 1.95 4.38
C LEU A 58 -1.06 1.69 4.20
N THR A 59 -0.39 2.50 3.38
CA THR A 59 1.06 2.36 3.18
C THR A 59 1.82 2.67 4.47
N GLY A 60 1.38 3.68 5.21
CA GLY A 60 1.91 4.01 6.54
C GLY A 60 1.74 2.88 7.55
N ALA A 61 0.67 2.08 7.44
CA ALA A 61 0.43 0.91 8.28
C ALA A 61 1.52 -0.18 8.13
N ALA A 62 2.32 -0.17 7.05
CA ALA A 62 3.50 -1.03 6.93
C ALA A 62 4.49 -0.84 8.09
N ALA A 63 4.52 0.36 8.71
CA ALA A 63 5.35 0.63 9.90
C ALA A 63 4.96 -0.23 11.12
N LEU A 64 3.72 -0.75 11.17
CA LEU A 64 3.24 -1.65 12.22
C LEU A 64 3.95 -3.02 12.21
N ALA A 65 4.67 -3.35 11.14
CA ALA A 65 5.54 -4.52 11.10
C ALA A 65 6.68 -4.44 12.12
N LYS A 66 7.05 -3.22 12.55
CA LYS A 66 8.11 -3.01 13.53
C LYS A 66 7.68 -3.48 14.92
N GLY A 67 8.56 -4.26 15.56
CA GLY A 67 8.40 -4.77 16.91
C GLY A 67 9.73 -5.18 17.47
N GLU A 68 9.73 -5.83 18.63
CA GLU A 68 10.96 -6.36 19.29
C GLU A 68 11.68 -7.37 18.39
N ASP A 69 10.93 -8.13 17.61
CA ASP A 69 11.37 -9.24 16.78
C ASP A 69 11.49 -8.90 15.28
N CYS A 70 11.25 -7.64 14.89
CA CYS A 70 11.28 -7.20 13.50
C CYS A 70 11.60 -5.70 13.40
N PRO A 71 12.57 -5.30 12.58
CA PRO A 71 12.97 -3.89 12.43
C PRO A 71 11.92 -3.02 11.71
N GLY A 72 10.95 -3.64 11.04
CA GLY A 72 10.04 -2.96 10.13
C GLY A 72 10.64 -2.74 8.73
N PRO A 73 9.86 -2.16 7.78
CA PRO A 73 10.35 -1.84 6.45
C PRO A 73 11.44 -0.76 6.52
N ASP A 74 12.38 -0.82 5.58
CA ASP A 74 13.51 0.11 5.53
C ASP A 74 13.13 1.49 5.02
N LEU A 75 12.23 1.53 4.07
CA LEU A 75 11.71 2.75 3.47
C LEU A 75 10.20 2.62 3.28
N ILE A 76 9.50 3.75 3.45
CA ILE A 76 8.07 3.87 3.18
C ILE A 76 7.88 5.11 2.29
N TYR A 77 7.20 4.95 1.15
CA TYR A 77 6.88 6.03 0.23
C TYR A 77 5.38 6.23 0.13
N LEU A 78 4.93 7.40 0.54
CA LEU A 78 3.53 7.80 0.61
C LEU A 78 3.13 8.63 -0.63
N PRO A 79 1.85 8.60 -1.04
CA PRO A 79 1.38 9.34 -2.23
C PRO A 79 1.35 10.85 -2.03
N GLU A 80 1.41 11.34 -0.79
CA GLU A 80 1.40 12.76 -0.43
C GLU A 80 2.72 13.47 -0.72
N LEU A 81 3.80 12.72 -0.94
CA LEU A 81 5.12 13.27 -1.18
C LEU A 81 5.60 12.93 -2.59
N ALA A 82 6.18 13.92 -3.27
CA ALA A 82 6.76 13.69 -4.58
C ALA A 82 7.90 12.66 -4.52
N PHE A 83 7.85 11.68 -5.42
CA PHE A 83 8.84 10.64 -5.54
C PHE A 83 10.02 11.10 -6.40
N ASP A 84 11.23 10.82 -5.91
CA ASP A 84 12.48 11.20 -6.56
C ASP A 84 13.34 9.94 -6.77
N HIS A 85 13.57 9.58 -8.02
CA HIS A 85 14.32 8.38 -8.41
C HIS A 85 15.78 8.40 -7.94
N GLU A 86 16.45 9.55 -8.02
CA GLU A 86 17.86 9.66 -7.64
C GLU A 86 18.04 9.50 -6.13
N LYS A 87 17.18 10.16 -5.35
CA LYS A 87 17.16 9.98 -3.89
C LYS A 87 16.79 8.57 -3.49
N PHE A 88 15.85 7.94 -4.20
CA PHE A 88 15.47 6.55 -3.98
C PHE A 88 16.65 5.61 -4.22
N SER A 89 17.27 5.67 -5.41
CA SER A 89 18.43 4.85 -5.77
C SER A 89 19.59 5.03 -4.77
N THR A 90 19.88 6.27 -4.39
CA THR A 90 20.94 6.58 -3.42
C THR A 90 20.66 5.95 -2.05
N LYS A 91 19.41 5.99 -1.56
CA LYS A 91 19.03 5.36 -0.30
C LYS A 91 19.15 3.84 -0.35
N ILE A 92 18.70 3.22 -1.47
CA ILE A 92 18.82 1.77 -1.67
C ILE A 92 20.30 1.35 -1.65
N LYS A 93 21.16 2.03 -2.42
CA LYS A 93 22.60 1.75 -2.46
C LYS A 93 23.22 1.80 -1.05
N LYS A 94 22.94 2.84 -0.28
CA LYS A 94 23.42 2.98 1.12
C LYS A 94 22.90 1.90 2.06
N LEU A 95 21.67 1.44 1.88
CA LEU A 95 21.11 0.36 2.69
C LEU A 95 21.77 -0.98 2.34
N MET A 96 21.98 -1.25 1.06
CA MET A 96 22.62 -2.47 0.57
C MET A 96 24.11 -2.60 0.98
N GLU A 97 24.79 -1.49 1.29
CA GLU A 97 26.13 -1.53 1.90
C GLU A 97 26.12 -2.12 3.34
N LYS A 98 24.97 -2.07 4.01
CA LYS A 98 24.83 -2.44 5.43
C LYS A 98 24.10 -3.74 5.67
N LYS A 99 23.30 -4.19 4.71
CA LYS A 99 22.46 -5.39 4.84
C LYS A 99 22.14 -6.03 3.49
N MET A 100 21.91 -7.34 3.55
CA MET A 100 21.67 -8.17 2.36
C MET A 100 20.22 -8.19 1.93
N SER A 101 19.28 -7.77 2.78
CA SER A 101 17.86 -7.71 2.47
C SER A 101 17.31 -6.32 2.81
N VAL A 102 16.70 -5.66 1.83
CA VAL A 102 16.04 -4.36 1.97
C VAL A 102 14.58 -4.51 1.58
N VAL A 103 13.67 -4.05 2.45
CA VAL A 103 12.23 -4.06 2.19
C VAL A 103 11.69 -2.64 2.13
N VAL A 104 11.03 -2.32 1.02
CA VAL A 104 10.45 -1.01 0.74
C VAL A 104 8.94 -1.15 0.59
N ALA A 105 8.18 -0.38 1.36
CA ALA A 105 6.74 -0.24 1.18
C ALA A 105 6.44 1.00 0.32
N VAL A 106 5.64 0.84 -0.71
CA VAL A 106 5.26 1.95 -1.60
C VAL A 106 3.75 1.98 -1.80
N SER A 107 3.16 3.18 -1.86
CA SER A 107 1.78 3.33 -2.32
C SER A 107 1.72 3.16 -3.84
N GLU A 108 0.63 2.54 -4.32
CA GLU A 108 0.30 2.51 -5.76
C GLU A 108 0.21 3.91 -6.38
N GLY A 109 -0.15 4.90 -5.53
CA GLY A 109 -0.42 6.28 -5.93
C GLY A 109 0.75 7.25 -5.82
N ILE A 110 2.01 6.80 -5.63
CA ILE A 110 3.15 7.71 -5.61
C ILE A 110 3.31 8.43 -6.94
N LYS A 111 3.65 9.73 -6.86
CA LYS A 111 3.75 10.62 -8.01
C LYS A 111 5.13 11.26 -8.09
N LEU A 112 5.54 11.58 -9.30
CA LEU A 112 6.68 12.45 -9.55
C LEU A 112 6.31 13.91 -9.23
N GLU A 113 7.31 14.79 -9.23
CA GLU A 113 7.12 16.22 -9.00
C GLU A 113 6.20 16.87 -10.07
N ASP A 114 6.18 16.33 -11.29
CA ASP A 114 5.32 16.77 -12.38
C ASP A 114 3.87 16.24 -12.30
N GLY A 115 3.55 15.45 -11.26
CA GLY A 115 2.22 14.92 -10.99
C GLY A 115 1.90 13.60 -11.70
N ARG A 116 2.77 13.06 -12.56
CA ARG A 116 2.57 11.73 -13.17
C ARG A 116 2.74 10.62 -12.15
N TYR A 117 1.94 9.58 -12.25
CA TYR A 117 2.10 8.40 -11.41
C TYR A 117 3.35 7.59 -11.83
N VAL A 118 4.05 7.05 -10.84
CA VAL A 118 5.26 6.23 -11.10
C VAL A 118 4.91 4.96 -11.88
N CYS A 119 3.75 4.35 -11.65
CA CYS A 119 3.30 3.19 -12.41
C CYS A 119 3.15 3.46 -13.92
N GLU A 120 2.84 4.68 -14.33
CA GLU A 120 2.70 5.06 -15.76
C GLU A 120 4.02 4.93 -16.53
N LEU A 121 5.15 4.96 -15.83
CA LEU A 121 6.47 4.81 -16.45
C LEU A 121 6.79 3.36 -16.84
N GLY A 122 6.08 2.39 -16.24
CA GLY A 122 6.31 0.96 -16.47
C GLY A 122 5.29 0.27 -17.36
N THR A 123 4.09 0.83 -17.45
CA THR A 123 2.96 0.22 -18.17
C THR A 123 2.60 1.06 -19.37
N GLY A 124 2.76 0.49 -20.58
CA GLY A 124 2.27 1.10 -21.83
C GLY A 124 0.76 0.97 -22.05
N VAL A 125 -0.03 0.64 -21.03
CA VAL A 125 -1.47 0.38 -21.14
C VAL A 125 -2.23 1.30 -20.19
N ASP A 126 -2.91 2.29 -20.77
CA ASP A 126 -3.86 3.17 -20.07
C ASP A 126 -5.21 2.47 -19.94
N PHE A 127 -5.41 1.66 -18.91
CA PHE A 127 -6.76 1.18 -18.60
C PHE A 127 -7.46 2.20 -17.70
N VAL A 128 -8.57 2.73 -18.22
CA VAL A 128 -9.42 3.70 -17.50
C VAL A 128 -10.75 3.01 -17.19
N ASP A 129 -11.19 3.07 -15.93
CA ASP A 129 -12.48 2.52 -15.52
C ASP A 129 -13.67 3.37 -16.04
N ALA A 130 -14.90 2.88 -15.83
CA ALA A 130 -16.13 3.57 -16.24
C ALA A 130 -16.34 4.94 -15.60
N PHE A 131 -15.58 5.28 -14.55
CA PHE A 131 -15.61 6.56 -13.83
C PHE A 131 -14.46 7.50 -14.22
N GLY A 132 -13.65 7.13 -15.21
CA GLY A 132 -12.50 7.92 -15.66
C GLY A 132 -11.25 7.77 -14.81
N HIS A 133 -11.19 6.80 -13.88
CA HIS A 133 -10.01 6.57 -13.08
C HIS A 133 -9.05 5.61 -13.79
N LYS A 134 -7.78 6.00 -13.89
CA LYS A 134 -6.72 5.10 -14.35
C LYS A 134 -6.51 3.97 -13.33
N GLN A 135 -6.37 2.75 -13.83
CA GLN A 135 -5.97 1.63 -12.98
C GLN A 135 -4.50 1.81 -12.59
N LEU A 136 -4.23 2.01 -11.30
CA LEU A 136 -2.88 2.15 -10.76
C LEU A 136 -2.40 0.78 -10.28
N THR A 137 -1.55 0.14 -11.07
CA THR A 137 -0.87 -1.11 -10.73
C THR A 137 0.50 -1.12 -11.39
N GLY A 138 1.46 -1.83 -10.80
CA GLY A 138 2.78 -2.00 -11.38
C GLY A 138 3.84 -1.02 -10.89
N THR A 139 3.56 -0.18 -9.90
CA THR A 139 4.56 0.66 -9.24
C THR A 139 5.70 -0.19 -8.67
N ALA A 140 5.39 -1.29 -7.96
CA ALA A 140 6.41 -2.17 -7.42
C ALA A 140 7.22 -2.85 -8.52
N SER A 141 6.58 -3.30 -9.58
CA SER A 141 7.24 -3.94 -10.73
C SER A 141 8.17 -2.97 -11.45
N TYR A 142 7.72 -1.73 -11.67
CA TYR A 142 8.56 -0.68 -12.26
C TYR A 142 9.78 -0.39 -11.40
N LEU A 143 9.60 -0.13 -10.10
CA LEU A 143 10.69 0.19 -9.19
C LEU A 143 11.65 -0.99 -8.99
N ALA A 144 11.15 -2.22 -9.00
CA ALA A 144 11.99 -3.41 -8.94
C ALA A 144 12.92 -3.51 -10.17
N ASN A 145 12.39 -3.27 -11.37
CA ASN A 145 13.20 -3.24 -12.59
C ASN A 145 14.19 -2.07 -12.58
N PHE A 146 13.78 -0.89 -12.12
CA PHE A 146 14.65 0.27 -11.96
C PHE A 146 15.83 -0.05 -11.02
N VAL A 147 15.56 -0.62 -9.84
CA VAL A 147 16.60 -1.01 -8.87
C VAL A 147 17.51 -2.10 -9.44
N ALA A 148 16.96 -3.09 -10.15
CA ALA A 148 17.77 -4.13 -10.79
C ALA A 148 18.79 -3.55 -11.78
N GLY A 149 18.38 -2.54 -12.56
CA GLY A 149 19.25 -1.84 -13.50
C GLY A 149 20.33 -0.98 -12.82
N GLU A 150 19.92 -0.22 -11.77
CA GLU A 150 20.78 0.75 -11.09
C GLU A 150 21.76 0.13 -10.08
N VAL A 151 21.35 -0.94 -9.41
CA VAL A 151 22.10 -1.56 -8.30
C VAL A 151 22.70 -2.90 -8.70
N GLY A 152 22.07 -3.60 -9.66
CA GLY A 152 22.51 -4.92 -10.12
C GLY A 152 22.31 -6.04 -9.09
N CYS A 153 21.39 -5.87 -8.16
CA CYS A 153 21.00 -6.87 -7.16
C CYS A 153 19.73 -7.62 -7.58
N LYS A 154 19.39 -8.69 -6.86
CA LYS A 154 18.09 -9.35 -7.04
C LYS A 154 16.99 -8.45 -6.54
N THR A 155 15.87 -8.39 -7.28
CA THR A 155 14.70 -7.61 -6.89
C THR A 155 13.46 -8.47 -6.89
N ARG A 156 12.48 -8.11 -6.05
CA ARG A 156 11.15 -8.70 -5.98
C ARG A 156 10.11 -7.60 -5.92
N ALA A 157 9.07 -7.73 -6.72
CA ALA A 157 7.87 -6.92 -6.62
C ALA A 157 6.74 -7.76 -6.01
N ILE A 158 6.08 -7.22 -4.99
CA ILE A 158 4.94 -7.85 -4.33
C ILE A 158 3.81 -6.83 -4.33
N GLU A 159 2.73 -7.14 -5.02
CA GLU A 159 1.52 -6.33 -5.04
C GLU A 159 0.49 -6.99 -4.11
N LEU A 160 0.12 -6.32 -3.01
CA LEU A 160 -0.90 -6.84 -2.09
C LEU A 160 -2.30 -6.81 -2.72
N SER A 161 -2.54 -5.84 -3.60
CA SER A 161 -3.75 -5.76 -4.43
C SER A 161 -5.03 -6.07 -3.64
N THR A 162 -5.92 -6.91 -4.18
CA THR A 162 -7.19 -7.27 -3.56
C THR A 162 -7.07 -8.03 -2.25
N LEU A 163 -5.94 -8.69 -1.98
CA LEU A 163 -5.74 -9.46 -0.75
C LEU A 163 -5.88 -8.60 0.50
N GLN A 164 -5.36 -7.38 0.50
CA GLN A 164 -5.41 -6.48 1.65
C GLN A 164 -6.85 -6.05 2.04
N ARG A 165 -7.80 -6.08 1.12
CA ARG A 165 -9.22 -5.78 1.42
C ARG A 165 -10.11 -7.01 1.55
N ALA A 166 -9.60 -8.20 1.23
CA ALA A 166 -10.34 -9.45 1.21
C ALA A 166 -9.94 -10.43 2.32
N ALA A 167 -8.91 -10.11 3.11
CA ALA A 167 -8.30 -10.99 4.12
C ALA A 167 -9.18 -11.15 5.37
N SER A 168 -10.27 -11.89 5.26
CA SER A 168 -11.25 -12.11 6.34
C SER A 168 -10.64 -12.75 7.60
N HIS A 169 -9.57 -13.53 7.45
CA HIS A 169 -8.86 -14.19 8.57
C HIS A 169 -8.17 -13.19 9.53
N LEU A 170 -7.94 -11.94 9.09
CA LEU A 170 -7.39 -10.87 9.92
C LEU A 170 -8.41 -9.75 10.19
N ALA A 171 -9.68 -9.98 9.85
CA ALA A 171 -10.72 -8.97 10.05
C ALA A 171 -10.83 -8.54 11.53
N SER A 172 -10.92 -7.22 11.74
CA SER A 172 -11.18 -6.63 13.04
C SER A 172 -12.64 -6.78 13.41
N ARG A 173 -12.93 -7.18 14.65
CA ARG A 173 -14.30 -7.22 15.15
C ARG A 173 -14.96 -5.84 15.16
N VAL A 174 -14.18 -4.80 15.39
CA VAL A 174 -14.66 -3.40 15.37
C VAL A 174 -15.14 -3.06 13.96
N ASP A 175 -14.33 -3.31 12.94
CA ASP A 175 -14.69 -3.03 11.54
C ASP A 175 -15.96 -3.78 11.11
N ILE A 176 -16.11 -5.05 11.53
CA ILE A 176 -17.31 -5.84 11.23
C ILE A 176 -18.55 -5.23 11.85
N LEU A 177 -18.48 -4.83 13.12
CA LEU A 177 -19.61 -4.21 13.84
C LEU A 177 -19.96 -2.84 13.26
N GLU A 178 -18.98 -2.02 12.97
CA GLU A 178 -19.19 -0.68 12.39
C GLU A 178 -19.75 -0.76 10.97
N ALA A 179 -19.27 -1.69 10.14
CA ALA A 179 -19.84 -1.91 8.82
C ALA A 179 -21.31 -2.29 8.88
N TYR A 180 -21.70 -3.12 9.84
CA TYR A 180 -23.11 -3.47 10.09
C TYR A 180 -23.92 -2.25 10.54
N GLN A 181 -23.41 -1.46 11.49
CA GLN A 181 -24.07 -0.27 12.01
C GLN A 181 -24.25 0.80 10.94
N VAL A 182 -23.21 1.08 10.16
CA VAL A 182 -23.26 2.06 9.05
C VAL A 182 -24.28 1.63 7.99
N GLY A 183 -24.29 0.34 7.62
CA GLY A 183 -25.27 -0.20 6.69
C GLY A 183 -26.70 -0.05 7.20
N GLY A 184 -26.94 -0.41 8.46
CA GLY A 184 -28.24 -0.24 9.11
C GLY A 184 -28.70 1.22 9.21
N ALA A 185 -27.77 2.14 9.52
CA ALA A 185 -28.04 3.58 9.56
C ALA A 185 -28.40 4.13 8.18
N ALA A 186 -27.70 3.68 7.13
CA ALA A 186 -27.97 4.09 5.75
C ALA A 186 -29.38 3.66 5.31
N VAL A 187 -29.79 2.42 5.62
CA VAL A 187 -31.15 1.94 5.31
C VAL A 187 -32.20 2.76 6.05
N LYS A 188 -32.03 3.02 7.36
CA LYS A 188 -32.94 3.85 8.13
C LYS A 188 -33.08 5.26 7.58
N ALA A 189 -31.94 5.89 7.24
CA ALA A 189 -31.97 7.23 6.65
C ALA A 189 -32.67 7.24 5.29
N CYS A 190 -32.48 6.24 4.45
CA CYS A 190 -33.16 6.10 3.17
C CYS A 190 -34.67 5.99 3.34
N LEU A 191 -35.15 5.18 4.28
CA LEU A 191 -36.56 4.99 4.56
C LEU A 191 -37.25 6.28 5.11
N LEU A 192 -36.55 7.04 5.96
CA LEU A 192 -37.05 8.31 6.47
C LEU A 192 -37.18 9.36 5.37
N TYR A 193 -36.16 9.45 4.47
CA TYR A 193 -36.21 10.37 3.34
C TYR A 193 -37.33 10.08 2.34
N THR A 194 -37.71 8.81 2.17
CA THR A 194 -38.81 8.42 1.26
C THR A 194 -40.19 8.61 1.92
N SER A 195 -40.29 8.61 3.26
CA SER A 195 -41.55 8.85 3.98
C SER A 195 -41.91 10.31 4.06
N ASP A 196 -40.95 11.23 4.07
CA ASP A 196 -41.18 12.67 4.14
C ASP A 196 -41.37 13.32 2.75
N ALA A 197 -41.16 12.57 1.66
CA ALA A 197 -41.39 13.02 0.29
C ALA A 197 -42.75 12.60 -0.31
N ALA A 198 -43.64 11.97 0.49
CA ALA A 198 -45.02 11.62 0.16
C ALA A 198 -46.00 12.53 0.90
#